data_8f9e14061aa485cfa4be027617e76003
#
_entry.id   8f9e14061aa485cfa4be027617e76003
#
_cell.length_a   1.000
_cell.length_b   1.000
_cell.length_c   1.000
_cell.angle_alpha   90.00
_cell.angle_beta   90.00
_cell.angle_gamma   90.00
#
_symmetry.space_group_name_H-M   'P 1'
#
loop_
_entity.id
_entity.type
_entity.pdbx_description
1 polymer ?
#
loop_
_entity_poly.entity_id
_entity_poly.type
_entity_poly.pdbx_seq_one_letter_code
_entity_poly.pdbx_strand_id
1 'polypeptide(L)'
;MYYTYNNKKHFELSSGMSFEELKDIICNGEKVDIECKEAGAGVPLSVYESYSGFANTQGGCIILGVKEDKKKADPAERFLLKGVTDPGKMIEDFWNTINGNKVNVSILKDEDVFKVERDDICLVVIRVPRDDYKQRPVYIGDNPYKGTFKRNNDGDYHATSYEVDGMIRDKNPDGDDGLILEYFTMDDIDQETLRNYRQIFEVRNENHVWNKLDNKSFLEQLGGYRTDRRDGREGLTMAGLLMFGKGLPIRTEFSNLFMDYRSEVVVTDDVRWDDRITYDGTWENNLFNFFTKVTPKMLADLKKPFRLAGIQRIDETSVHKAIREAFVNMIIHADYLMDSAVLKIIKKPDSFEFTNPGVLKLPIDDIYRGGNSKSRNPHMQTMLRMVGFGDNAGSGFPSILAIWNDNGWAIPRLTEDTQLNQVTLKLTMISIDEVNAFNNLDSNKEESKWSNSNRRVEKVIIDQNDLDNDQENDPGRASDNKSEPDNDPE
;
A
#
# COMPACT_ATOMS: atom_id res chain seq x y z
N MET A 1 11.17 -4.62 -23.72
CA MET A 1 12.11 -4.11 -22.72
C MET A 1 11.47 -4.36 -21.37
N TYR A 2 11.87 -5.40 -20.64
CA TYR A 2 11.26 -5.76 -19.37
C TYR A 2 11.78 -4.80 -18.31
N TYR A 3 10.90 -4.01 -17.71
CA TYR A 3 11.22 -3.17 -16.57
C TYR A 3 11.38 -4.06 -15.34
N THR A 4 12.61 -4.34 -14.92
CA THR A 4 12.89 -4.93 -13.62
C THR A 4 12.67 -3.86 -12.56
N TYR A 5 11.49 -3.85 -11.97
CA TYR A 5 11.14 -2.97 -10.87
C TYR A 5 11.66 -3.56 -9.55
N ASN A 6 12.49 -2.82 -8.91
CA ASN A 6 13.28 -3.04 -7.70
C ASN A 6 14.69 -3.58 -7.96
N ASN A 7 15.67 -2.90 -7.37
CA ASN A 7 17.00 -3.45 -7.03
C ASN A 7 16.96 -4.60 -6.00
N LYS A 8 15.77 -5.07 -5.58
CA LYS A 8 15.51 -6.41 -5.08
C LYS A 8 15.16 -7.25 -6.31
N LYS A 9 16.14 -8.00 -6.82
CA LYS A 9 15.84 -9.19 -7.62
C LYS A 9 14.81 -9.98 -6.80
N HIS A 10 13.55 -10.00 -7.22
CA HIS A 10 12.68 -11.12 -6.86
C HIS A 10 13.40 -12.32 -7.44
N PHE A 11 14.00 -13.11 -6.56
CA PHE A 11 14.65 -14.34 -6.99
C PHE A 11 13.52 -15.19 -7.54
N GLU A 12 13.45 -15.31 -8.87
CA GLU A 12 12.62 -16.32 -9.52
C GLU A 12 13.25 -17.68 -9.18
N LEU A 13 12.92 -18.18 -7.99
CA LEU A 13 13.20 -19.58 -7.65
C LEU A 13 12.47 -20.41 -8.70
N SER A 14 13.22 -21.12 -9.50
CA SER A 14 12.70 -21.97 -10.57
C SER A 14 13.18 -23.41 -10.40
N SER A 15 12.47 -24.35 -10.98
CA SER A 15 12.85 -25.77 -10.98
C SER A 15 14.22 -26.08 -11.62
N GLY A 16 14.82 -25.08 -12.29
CA GLY A 16 16.17 -25.16 -12.85
C GLY A 16 17.25 -24.55 -11.97
N MET A 17 16.93 -24.06 -10.77
CA MET A 17 17.88 -23.47 -9.83
C MET A 17 18.86 -24.52 -9.29
N SER A 18 20.12 -24.18 -9.22
CA SER A 18 21.14 -25.03 -8.61
C SER A 18 21.07 -25.01 -7.08
N PHE A 19 21.57 -26.05 -6.44
CA PHE A 19 21.65 -26.12 -4.98
C PHE A 19 22.51 -24.99 -4.39
N GLU A 20 23.60 -24.58 -5.07
CA GLU A 20 24.46 -23.49 -4.60
C GLU A 20 23.73 -22.14 -4.63
N GLU A 21 22.98 -21.84 -5.70
CA GLU A 21 22.17 -20.64 -5.79
C GLU A 21 21.12 -20.58 -4.67
N LEU A 22 20.42 -21.69 -4.40
CA LEU A 22 19.46 -21.78 -3.32
C LEU A 22 20.14 -21.59 -1.94
N LYS A 23 21.31 -22.21 -1.74
CA LYS A 23 22.09 -22.06 -0.52
C LYS A 23 22.53 -20.62 -0.29
N ASP A 24 23.01 -19.92 -1.32
CA ASP A 24 23.39 -18.52 -1.23
C ASP A 24 22.20 -17.62 -0.83
N ILE A 25 21.01 -17.93 -1.35
CA ILE A 25 19.78 -17.24 -0.99
C ILE A 25 19.44 -17.45 0.49
N ILE A 26 19.48 -18.72 0.96
CA ILE A 26 19.21 -19.07 2.38
C ILE A 26 20.25 -18.44 3.31
N CYS A 27 21.52 -18.48 2.95
CA CYS A 27 22.61 -17.91 3.75
C CYS A 27 22.54 -16.37 3.85
N ASN A 28 21.78 -15.69 2.98
CA ASN A 28 21.46 -14.27 3.14
C ASN A 28 20.35 -13.99 4.16
N GLY A 29 19.82 -15.03 4.80
CA GLY A 29 18.78 -14.99 5.83
C GLY A 29 17.35 -14.96 5.31
N GLU A 30 16.41 -15.23 6.21
CA GLU A 30 14.99 -15.06 5.94
C GLU A 30 14.71 -13.60 5.58
N LYS A 31 13.92 -13.42 4.54
CA LYS A 31 13.45 -12.13 4.06
C LYS A 31 11.93 -12.14 4.06
N VAL A 32 11.32 -11.01 3.75
CA VAL A 32 9.85 -10.90 3.63
C VAL A 32 9.24 -11.97 2.71
N ASP A 33 9.99 -12.40 1.70
CA ASP A 33 9.59 -13.33 0.64
C ASP A 33 10.15 -14.76 0.77
N ILE A 34 10.87 -15.09 1.87
CA ILE A 34 11.46 -16.41 2.08
C ILE A 34 11.16 -16.89 3.50
N GLU A 35 10.71 -18.14 3.60
CA GLU A 35 10.46 -18.83 4.86
C GLU A 35 11.16 -20.20 4.87
N CYS A 36 11.97 -20.46 5.87
CA CYS A 36 12.69 -21.73 6.04
C CYS A 36 12.05 -22.58 7.13
N LYS A 37 11.83 -23.89 6.84
CA LYS A 37 11.25 -24.83 7.81
C LYS A 37 12.08 -26.13 7.88
N GLU A 38 12.28 -26.66 9.10
CA GLU A 38 13.03 -27.91 9.29
C GLU A 38 12.33 -29.13 8.63
N ALA A 39 11.02 -29.27 8.82
CA ALA A 39 10.13 -30.25 8.17
C ALA A 39 10.75 -31.67 7.94
N GLY A 40 11.48 -32.22 8.93
CA GLY A 40 12.25 -33.46 8.73
C GLY A 40 11.43 -34.71 8.40
N ALA A 41 10.27 -34.91 9.06
CA ALA A 41 9.46 -36.13 8.96
C ALA A 41 8.03 -35.93 8.43
N GLY A 42 7.64 -34.71 8.04
CA GLY A 42 6.32 -34.37 7.51
C GLY A 42 6.12 -32.87 7.38
N VAL A 43 5.03 -32.45 6.72
CA VAL A 43 4.70 -31.04 6.50
C VAL A 43 4.06 -30.45 7.76
N PRO A 44 4.72 -29.54 8.49
CA PRO A 44 4.14 -28.93 9.68
C PRO A 44 3.01 -27.96 9.32
N LEU A 45 2.07 -27.73 10.26
CA LEU A 45 0.93 -26.85 10.07
C LEU A 45 1.37 -25.42 9.69
N SER A 46 2.48 -24.95 10.25
CA SER A 46 3.05 -23.62 9.96
C SER A 46 3.44 -23.40 8.49
N VAL A 47 3.59 -24.47 7.69
CA VAL A 47 3.77 -24.34 6.22
C VAL A 47 2.50 -23.80 5.55
N TYR A 48 1.34 -24.23 6.02
CA TYR A 48 0.06 -23.77 5.48
C TYR A 48 -0.28 -22.34 5.96
N GLU A 49 0.17 -21.96 7.17
CA GLU A 49 0.09 -20.58 7.66
C GLU A 49 0.92 -19.65 6.77
N SER A 50 2.17 -20.06 6.46
CA SER A 50 3.03 -19.32 5.52
C SER A 50 2.47 -19.31 4.11
N TYR A 51 1.86 -20.41 3.65
CA TYR A 51 1.16 -20.46 2.37
C TYR A 51 0.03 -19.42 2.30
N SER A 52 -0.84 -19.37 3.32
CA SER A 52 -1.89 -18.36 3.44
C SER A 52 -1.30 -16.95 3.48
N GLY A 53 -0.28 -16.72 4.31
CA GLY A 53 0.40 -15.45 4.47
C GLY A 53 0.97 -14.92 3.15
N PHE A 54 1.70 -15.74 2.42
CA PHE A 54 2.26 -15.37 1.12
C PHE A 54 1.18 -15.12 0.06
N ALA A 55 0.20 -16.01 -0.06
CA ALA A 55 -0.87 -15.89 -1.03
C ALA A 55 -1.69 -14.60 -0.85
N ASN A 56 -1.93 -14.19 0.37
CA ASN A 56 -2.70 -12.98 0.69
C ASN A 56 -1.89 -11.68 0.64
N THR A 57 -0.53 -11.76 0.58
CA THR A 57 0.32 -10.56 0.62
C THR A 57 1.06 -10.36 -0.69
N GLN A 58 2.34 -10.66 -0.76
CA GLN A 58 3.19 -10.38 -1.92
C GLN A 58 3.73 -11.63 -2.62
N GLY A 59 3.28 -12.83 -2.19
CA GLY A 59 3.89 -14.06 -2.60
C GLY A 59 5.22 -14.31 -1.87
N GLY A 60 5.83 -15.48 -2.13
CA GLY A 60 7.11 -15.86 -1.54
C GLY A 60 7.43 -17.33 -1.74
N CYS A 61 8.47 -17.79 -1.07
CA CYS A 61 8.93 -19.16 -1.16
C CYS A 61 9.08 -19.80 0.22
N ILE A 62 8.57 -21.02 0.36
CA ILE A 62 8.76 -21.84 1.56
C ILE A 62 9.77 -22.93 1.23
N ILE A 63 10.84 -23.02 2.02
CA ILE A 63 11.92 -23.98 1.82
C ILE A 63 11.93 -24.98 2.97
N LEU A 64 11.68 -26.26 2.65
CA LEU A 64 11.64 -27.35 3.62
C LEU A 64 12.99 -28.09 3.67
N GLY A 65 13.38 -28.51 4.86
CA GLY A 65 14.66 -29.19 5.11
C GLY A 65 15.75 -28.24 5.62
N VAL A 66 15.39 -27.02 6.04
CA VAL A 66 16.31 -26.03 6.60
C VAL A 66 16.00 -25.83 8.09
N LYS A 67 16.99 -26.03 8.96
CA LYS A 67 16.88 -25.78 10.39
C LYS A 67 17.47 -24.43 10.72
N GLU A 68 16.70 -23.57 11.37
CA GLU A 68 17.17 -22.31 11.91
C GLU A 68 17.72 -22.49 13.35
N ASP A 69 18.96 -22.06 13.60
CA ASP A 69 19.54 -21.90 14.93
C ASP A 69 19.58 -20.42 15.32
N LYS A 70 18.54 -19.97 16.03
CA LYS A 70 18.38 -18.57 16.46
C LYS A 70 19.46 -18.05 17.40
N LYS A 71 20.35 -18.93 17.91
CA LYS A 71 21.47 -18.52 18.77
C LYS A 71 22.67 -17.99 17.97
N LYS A 72 22.69 -18.25 16.67
CA LYS A 72 23.73 -17.80 15.75
C LYS A 72 23.36 -16.46 15.13
N ALA A 73 24.30 -15.52 15.21
CA ALA A 73 24.11 -14.18 14.61
C ALA A 73 24.40 -14.16 13.10
N ASP A 74 25.41 -14.95 12.67
CA ASP A 74 25.76 -15.07 11.25
C ASP A 74 24.70 -15.92 10.52
N PRO A 75 24.02 -15.39 9.48
CA PRO A 75 23.04 -16.14 8.71
C PRO A 75 23.59 -17.42 8.07
N ALA A 76 24.87 -17.44 7.66
CA ALA A 76 25.51 -18.62 7.10
C ALA A 76 25.67 -19.78 8.11
N GLU A 77 25.79 -19.47 9.40
CA GLU A 77 25.81 -20.46 10.48
C GLU A 77 24.41 -20.71 11.08
N ARG A 78 23.50 -19.76 10.91
CA ARG A 78 22.13 -19.81 11.46
C ARG A 78 21.24 -20.80 10.74
N PHE A 79 21.35 -20.88 9.40
CA PHE A 79 20.53 -21.74 8.56
C PHE A 79 21.29 -23.02 8.16
N LEU A 80 20.92 -24.14 8.80
CA LEU A 80 21.54 -25.45 8.58
C LEU A 80 20.72 -26.27 7.57
N LEU A 81 21.30 -26.57 6.42
CA LEU A 81 20.68 -27.38 5.37
C LEU A 81 20.74 -28.86 5.76
N LYS A 82 19.63 -29.40 6.28
CA LYS A 82 19.53 -30.78 6.75
C LYS A 82 18.92 -31.72 5.71
N GLY A 83 18.12 -31.14 4.80
CA GLY A 83 17.29 -31.92 3.89
C GLY A 83 16.06 -32.53 4.55
N VAL A 84 15.19 -33.08 3.75
CA VAL A 84 13.98 -33.81 4.16
C VAL A 84 14.20 -35.33 3.94
N THR A 85 13.60 -36.15 4.81
CA THR A 85 13.84 -37.62 4.80
C THR A 85 13.22 -38.31 3.59
N ASP A 86 12.00 -37.95 3.23
CA ASP A 86 11.27 -38.47 2.07
C ASP A 86 10.64 -37.33 1.28
N PRO A 87 11.38 -36.74 0.32
CA PRO A 87 10.89 -35.61 -0.46
C PRO A 87 9.65 -35.95 -1.31
N GLY A 88 9.54 -37.19 -1.80
CA GLY A 88 8.41 -37.64 -2.61
C GLY A 88 7.12 -37.65 -1.81
N LYS A 89 7.16 -38.32 -0.66
CA LYS A 89 6.02 -38.37 0.25
C LYS A 89 5.64 -37.01 0.79
N MET A 90 6.63 -36.14 1.10
CA MET A 90 6.37 -34.81 1.60
C MET A 90 5.63 -33.95 0.58
N ILE A 91 6.01 -34.01 -0.68
CA ILE A 91 5.30 -33.29 -1.76
C ILE A 91 3.89 -33.86 -1.93
N GLU A 92 3.72 -35.20 -1.90
CA GLU A 92 2.40 -35.82 -1.96
C GLU A 92 1.50 -35.41 -0.80
N ASP A 93 2.00 -35.44 0.45
CA ASP A 93 1.26 -35.01 1.64
C ASP A 93 0.90 -33.51 1.60
N PHE A 94 1.79 -32.68 1.07
CA PHE A 94 1.52 -31.26 0.86
C PHE A 94 0.37 -31.05 -0.14
N TRP A 95 0.44 -31.69 -1.33
CA TRP A 95 -0.60 -31.60 -2.34
C TRP A 95 -1.95 -32.16 -1.88
N ASN A 96 -1.95 -33.26 -1.16
CA ASN A 96 -3.15 -33.82 -0.56
C ASN A 96 -3.81 -32.88 0.44
N THR A 97 -3.03 -32.11 1.17
CA THR A 97 -3.53 -31.12 2.12
C THR A 97 -4.05 -29.87 1.44
N ILE A 98 -3.30 -29.33 0.47
CA ILE A 98 -3.67 -28.10 -0.27
C ILE A 98 -4.95 -28.33 -1.11
N ASN A 99 -5.07 -29.50 -1.75
CA ASN A 99 -6.24 -29.85 -2.55
C ASN A 99 -7.39 -30.49 -1.74
N GLY A 100 -7.16 -30.70 -0.42
CA GLY A 100 -8.16 -31.20 0.51
C GLY A 100 -8.99 -30.09 1.14
N ASN A 101 -9.73 -30.44 2.21
CA ASN A 101 -10.61 -29.50 2.91
C ASN A 101 -9.89 -28.62 3.96
N LYS A 102 -8.56 -28.74 4.09
CA LYS A 102 -7.81 -27.97 5.10
C LYS A 102 -7.48 -26.55 4.65
N VAL A 103 -7.39 -26.31 3.34
CA VAL A 103 -7.16 -25.02 2.74
C VAL A 103 -8.32 -24.75 1.77
N ASN A 104 -8.86 -23.54 1.79
CA ASN A 104 -10.05 -23.21 1.00
C ASN A 104 -9.83 -23.21 -0.52
N VAL A 105 -8.58 -22.96 -0.96
CA VAL A 105 -8.22 -22.93 -2.39
C VAL A 105 -6.74 -23.21 -2.59
N SER A 106 -6.43 -24.00 -3.62
CA SER A 106 -5.08 -24.18 -4.13
C SER A 106 -4.83 -23.21 -5.29
N ILE A 107 -3.80 -22.37 -5.16
CA ILE A 107 -3.39 -21.41 -6.20
C ILE A 107 -2.10 -21.83 -6.90
N LEU A 108 -1.51 -22.96 -6.49
CA LEU A 108 -0.26 -23.48 -7.02
C LEU A 108 -0.46 -24.30 -8.30
N LYS A 109 0.55 -24.24 -9.15
CA LYS A 109 0.72 -25.14 -10.28
C LYS A 109 1.75 -26.22 -9.93
N ASP A 110 1.78 -27.30 -10.69
CA ASP A 110 2.72 -28.40 -10.48
C ASP A 110 4.18 -27.91 -10.48
N GLU A 111 4.51 -26.94 -11.30
CA GLU A 111 5.85 -26.31 -11.39
C GLU A 111 6.24 -25.46 -10.18
N ASP A 112 5.31 -25.15 -9.29
CA ASP A 112 5.54 -24.33 -8.09
C ASP A 112 6.09 -25.13 -6.91
N VAL A 113 6.04 -26.48 -6.99
CA VAL A 113 6.56 -27.38 -5.94
C VAL A 113 7.62 -28.29 -6.55
N PHE A 114 8.88 -28.08 -6.17
CA PHE A 114 9.99 -28.80 -6.76
C PHE A 114 11.08 -29.12 -5.75
N LYS A 115 11.99 -30.04 -6.13
CA LYS A 115 13.13 -30.46 -5.34
C LYS A 115 14.41 -29.79 -5.84
N VAL A 116 15.31 -29.52 -4.89
CA VAL A 116 16.68 -29.10 -5.16
C VAL A 116 17.60 -30.02 -4.38
N GLU A 117 18.45 -30.79 -5.08
CA GLU A 117 19.20 -31.88 -4.49
C GLU A 117 20.70 -31.69 -4.71
N ARG A 118 21.48 -32.06 -3.69
CA ARG A 118 22.94 -32.19 -3.79
C ARG A 118 23.43 -33.22 -2.78
N ASP A 119 24.18 -34.20 -3.25
CA ASP A 119 24.66 -35.32 -2.46
C ASP A 119 23.47 -36.02 -1.76
N ASP A 120 23.53 -36.15 -0.44
CA ASP A 120 22.49 -36.76 0.37
C ASP A 120 21.45 -35.72 0.91
N ILE A 121 21.57 -34.44 0.53
CA ILE A 121 20.68 -33.36 0.97
C ILE A 121 19.66 -33.04 -0.11
N CYS A 122 18.38 -33.23 0.21
CA CYS A 122 17.27 -32.82 -0.64
C CYS A 122 16.41 -31.76 0.07
N LEU A 123 16.25 -30.60 -0.55
CA LEU A 123 15.35 -29.55 -0.10
C LEU A 123 14.09 -29.53 -0.97
N VAL A 124 12.94 -29.23 -0.37
CA VAL A 124 11.69 -29.01 -1.12
C VAL A 124 11.36 -27.54 -1.10
N VAL A 125 11.15 -26.98 -2.28
CA VAL A 125 10.80 -25.58 -2.49
C VAL A 125 9.35 -25.47 -2.91
N ILE A 126 8.58 -24.62 -2.24
CA ILE A 126 7.20 -24.31 -2.55
C ILE A 126 7.15 -22.82 -2.88
N ARG A 127 6.95 -22.48 -4.14
CA ARG A 127 6.80 -21.12 -4.62
C ARG A 127 5.33 -20.72 -4.54
N VAL A 128 5.00 -19.79 -3.68
CA VAL A 128 3.63 -19.30 -3.48
C VAL A 128 3.47 -17.96 -4.18
N PRO A 129 2.72 -17.86 -5.29
CA PRO A 129 2.45 -16.58 -5.91
C PRO A 129 1.51 -15.75 -5.04
N ARG A 130 1.54 -14.42 -5.19
CA ARG A 130 0.44 -13.59 -4.70
C ARG A 130 -0.81 -13.96 -5.48
N ASP A 131 -1.90 -14.21 -4.78
CA ASP A 131 -3.16 -14.56 -5.43
C ASP A 131 -3.90 -13.34 -6.00
N ASP A 132 -4.71 -13.59 -7.02
CA ASP A 132 -5.67 -12.63 -7.57
C ASP A 132 -6.75 -12.28 -6.51
N TYR A 133 -7.24 -11.04 -6.52
CA TYR A 133 -8.34 -10.58 -5.66
C TYR A 133 -9.60 -11.47 -5.72
N LYS A 134 -9.79 -12.24 -6.78
CA LYS A 134 -10.96 -13.13 -6.97
C LYS A 134 -10.96 -14.33 -6.03
N GLN A 135 -9.80 -14.76 -5.57
CA GLN A 135 -9.67 -15.95 -4.72
C GLN A 135 -9.34 -15.61 -3.27
N ARG A 136 -8.72 -14.43 -3.01
CA ARG A 136 -8.46 -13.98 -1.64
C ARG A 136 -9.75 -13.73 -0.84
N PRO A 137 -9.82 -14.05 0.46
CA PRO A 137 -8.72 -14.59 1.26
C PRO A 137 -8.47 -16.07 1.00
N VAL A 138 -7.17 -16.42 0.97
CA VAL A 138 -6.71 -17.80 1.08
C VAL A 138 -6.56 -18.12 2.57
N TYR A 139 -7.26 -19.13 3.07
CA TYR A 139 -7.31 -19.41 4.50
C TYR A 139 -7.30 -20.91 4.82
N ILE A 140 -6.95 -21.23 6.06
CA ILE A 140 -6.89 -22.59 6.60
C ILE A 140 -8.15 -22.87 7.41
N GLY A 141 -8.71 -24.07 7.27
CA GLY A 141 -9.93 -24.51 7.96
C GLY A 141 -11.19 -23.92 7.36
N ASP A 142 -12.26 -23.82 8.17
CA ASP A 142 -13.62 -23.52 7.69
C ASP A 142 -14.02 -22.04 7.87
N ASN A 143 -13.19 -21.27 8.58
CA ASN A 143 -13.55 -19.88 8.92
C ASN A 143 -12.47 -18.90 8.45
N PRO A 144 -12.78 -18.03 7.46
CA PRO A 144 -11.82 -17.06 6.94
C PRO A 144 -11.29 -16.09 8.02
N TYR A 145 -12.11 -15.70 9.01
CA TYR A 145 -11.68 -14.77 10.06
C TYR A 145 -10.70 -15.38 11.08
N LYS A 146 -10.56 -16.71 11.09
CA LYS A 146 -9.64 -17.43 11.96
C LYS A 146 -8.46 -18.06 11.24
N GLY A 147 -8.64 -18.34 9.93
CA GLY A 147 -7.67 -19.08 9.14
C GLY A 147 -6.90 -18.25 8.12
N THR A 148 -7.20 -16.96 7.98
CA THR A 148 -6.48 -16.06 7.07
C THR A 148 -5.25 -15.50 7.74
N PHE A 149 -4.10 -15.69 7.09
CA PHE A 149 -2.82 -15.13 7.49
C PHE A 149 -2.34 -14.08 6.49
N LYS A 150 -1.54 -13.14 6.98
CA LYS A 150 -0.78 -12.15 6.21
C LYS A 150 0.68 -12.21 6.59
N ARG A 151 1.56 -11.96 5.63
CA ARG A 151 2.99 -11.84 5.86
C ARG A 151 3.35 -10.42 6.25
N ASN A 152 4.06 -10.26 7.36
CA ASN A 152 4.59 -8.97 7.80
C ASN A 152 6.02 -9.17 8.29
N ASN A 153 6.98 -8.52 7.63
CA ASN A 153 8.40 -8.79 7.77
C ASN A 153 8.73 -10.29 7.56
N ASP A 154 9.25 -10.96 8.57
CA ASP A 154 9.63 -12.37 8.58
C ASP A 154 8.59 -13.28 9.27
N GLY A 155 7.42 -12.76 9.66
CA GLY A 155 6.40 -13.48 10.41
C GLY A 155 5.05 -13.59 9.69
N ASP A 156 4.32 -14.68 9.99
CA ASP A 156 2.95 -14.91 9.57
C ASP A 156 2.00 -14.55 10.72
N TYR A 157 1.06 -13.63 10.47
CA TYR A 157 0.13 -13.10 11.45
C TYR A 157 -1.31 -13.29 10.96
N HIS A 158 -2.24 -13.48 11.89
CA HIS A 158 -3.66 -13.48 11.53
C HIS A 158 -4.05 -12.12 10.94
N ALA A 159 -4.77 -12.16 9.81
CA ALA A 159 -5.42 -11.00 9.27
C ALA A 159 -6.52 -10.51 10.22
N THR A 160 -6.67 -9.20 10.33
CA THR A 160 -7.79 -8.59 11.09
C THR A 160 -9.11 -8.83 10.38
N SER A 161 -10.24 -8.69 11.11
CA SER A 161 -11.58 -8.80 10.49
C SER A 161 -11.76 -7.81 9.34
N TYR A 162 -11.28 -6.57 9.49
CA TYR A 162 -11.35 -5.55 8.44
C TYR A 162 -10.59 -5.95 7.17
N GLU A 163 -9.40 -6.56 7.32
CA GLU A 163 -8.61 -7.04 6.19
C GLU A 163 -9.31 -8.20 5.47
N VAL A 164 -9.88 -9.14 6.22
CA VAL A 164 -10.66 -10.25 5.67
C VAL A 164 -11.90 -9.74 4.95
N ASP A 165 -12.64 -8.81 5.55
CA ASP A 165 -13.80 -8.17 4.93
C ASP A 165 -13.41 -7.44 3.64
N GLY A 166 -12.30 -6.72 3.63
CA GLY A 166 -11.74 -6.07 2.45
C GLY A 166 -11.46 -7.07 1.32
N MET A 167 -10.80 -8.20 1.63
CA MET A 167 -10.53 -9.27 0.65
C MET A 167 -11.82 -9.89 0.10
N ILE A 168 -12.85 -10.06 0.95
CA ILE A 168 -14.16 -10.60 0.54
C ILE A 168 -14.87 -9.59 -0.38
N ARG A 169 -14.89 -8.31 -0.01
CA ARG A 169 -15.48 -7.24 -0.84
C ARG A 169 -14.80 -7.11 -2.19
N ASP A 170 -13.48 -7.23 -2.24
CA ASP A 170 -12.70 -7.13 -3.48
C ASP A 170 -13.13 -8.10 -4.57
N LYS A 171 -13.80 -9.23 -4.20
CA LYS A 171 -14.39 -10.19 -5.14
C LYS A 171 -15.63 -9.64 -5.86
N ASN A 172 -16.27 -8.60 -5.31
CA ASN A 172 -17.48 -8.04 -5.92
C ASN A 172 -17.16 -7.44 -7.30
N PRO A 173 -17.76 -7.94 -8.39
CA PRO A 173 -17.53 -7.42 -9.73
C PRO A 173 -18.07 -6.01 -9.92
N ASP A 174 -19.11 -5.62 -9.16
CA ASP A 174 -19.76 -4.31 -9.23
C ASP A 174 -18.99 -3.22 -8.44
N GLY A 175 -17.94 -3.62 -7.69
CA GLY A 175 -17.18 -2.73 -6.81
C GLY A 175 -17.93 -2.43 -5.50
N ASP A 176 -17.26 -1.71 -4.61
CA ASP A 176 -17.83 -1.36 -3.29
C ASP A 176 -18.72 -0.12 -3.39
N ASP A 177 -18.39 0.80 -4.30
CA ASP A 177 -19.02 2.10 -4.41
C ASP A 177 -20.46 2.09 -4.97
N GLY A 178 -20.92 0.92 -5.45
CA GLY A 178 -22.32 0.67 -5.84
C GLY A 178 -23.26 0.28 -4.69
N LEU A 179 -22.76 0.17 -3.46
CA LEU A 179 -23.58 -0.15 -2.28
C LEU A 179 -24.58 0.97 -2.01
N ILE A 180 -25.87 0.60 -1.85
CA ILE A 180 -26.93 1.54 -1.42
C ILE A 180 -26.74 1.80 0.08
N LEU A 181 -26.64 3.06 0.46
CA LEU A 181 -26.55 3.49 1.85
C LEU A 181 -27.97 3.66 2.41
N GLU A 182 -28.24 2.97 3.51
CA GLU A 182 -29.57 3.04 4.16
C GLU A 182 -29.81 4.44 4.72
N TYR A 183 -31.02 4.97 4.44
CA TYR A 183 -31.49 6.27 4.93
C TYR A 183 -30.82 7.50 4.32
N PHE A 184 -29.89 7.35 3.35
CA PHE A 184 -29.32 8.47 2.62
C PHE A 184 -30.10 8.73 1.33
N THR A 185 -30.49 9.99 1.14
CA THR A 185 -31.40 10.43 0.08
C THR A 185 -30.80 11.60 -0.74
N MET A 186 -31.56 12.10 -1.70
CA MET A 186 -31.18 13.30 -2.48
C MET A 186 -31.01 14.56 -1.61
N ASP A 187 -31.58 14.57 -0.37
CA ASP A 187 -31.40 15.68 0.57
C ASP A 187 -29.98 15.75 1.16
N ASP A 188 -29.24 14.63 1.10
CA ASP A 188 -27.86 14.54 1.56
C ASP A 188 -26.82 14.99 0.49
N ILE A 189 -27.30 15.25 -0.73
CA ILE A 189 -26.49 15.77 -1.82
C ILE A 189 -26.27 17.29 -1.68
N ASP A 190 -25.03 17.73 -1.86
CA ASP A 190 -24.74 19.15 -2.07
C ASP A 190 -25.10 19.57 -3.50
N GLN A 191 -26.15 20.37 -3.60
CA GLN A 191 -26.71 20.79 -4.88
C GLN A 191 -25.76 21.70 -5.67
N GLU A 192 -24.86 22.39 -4.99
CA GLU A 192 -23.84 23.23 -5.66
C GLU A 192 -22.78 22.35 -6.31
N THR A 193 -22.25 21.38 -5.60
CA THR A 193 -21.29 20.40 -6.14
C THR A 193 -21.87 19.66 -7.34
N LEU A 194 -23.10 19.16 -7.24
CA LEU A 194 -23.75 18.45 -8.34
C LEU A 194 -24.00 19.37 -9.54
N ARG A 195 -24.40 20.62 -9.34
CA ARG A 195 -24.56 21.61 -10.40
C ARG A 195 -23.24 21.88 -11.13
N ASN A 196 -22.15 22.09 -10.40
CA ASN A 196 -20.82 22.32 -10.94
C ASN A 196 -20.36 21.10 -11.80
N TYR A 197 -20.59 19.89 -11.30
CA TYR A 197 -20.31 18.67 -12.07
C TYR A 197 -21.13 18.62 -13.37
N ARG A 198 -22.44 18.90 -13.29
CA ARG A 198 -23.33 18.90 -14.47
C ARG A 198 -22.92 19.94 -15.51
N GLN A 199 -22.46 21.11 -15.10
CA GLN A 199 -21.95 22.14 -16.03
C GLN A 199 -20.72 21.62 -16.80
N ILE A 200 -19.77 20.99 -16.12
CA ILE A 200 -18.59 20.40 -16.80
C ILE A 200 -19.03 19.26 -17.73
N PHE A 201 -19.95 18.41 -17.27
CA PHE A 201 -20.50 17.33 -18.07
C PHE A 201 -21.17 17.87 -19.35
N GLU A 202 -22.03 18.88 -19.27
CA GLU A 202 -22.75 19.49 -20.38
C GLU A 202 -21.80 20.10 -21.40
N VAL A 203 -20.82 20.89 -20.96
CA VAL A 203 -19.81 21.50 -21.85
C VAL A 203 -19.02 20.44 -22.61
N ARG A 204 -18.72 19.32 -21.96
CA ARG A 204 -17.93 18.25 -22.57
C ARG A 204 -18.77 17.32 -23.47
N ASN A 205 -20.04 17.15 -23.14
CA ASN A 205 -20.97 16.24 -23.81
C ASN A 205 -22.21 17.00 -24.27
N GLU A 206 -22.03 17.99 -25.15
CA GLU A 206 -23.01 19.02 -25.50
C GLU A 206 -24.39 18.46 -25.88
N ASN A 207 -24.47 17.38 -26.63
CA ASN A 207 -25.74 16.81 -27.11
C ASN A 207 -26.10 15.50 -26.38
N HIS A 208 -25.55 15.24 -25.21
CA HIS A 208 -25.83 14.01 -24.51
C HIS A 208 -27.25 13.97 -23.94
N VAL A 209 -27.91 12.83 -24.06
CA VAL A 209 -29.31 12.66 -23.63
C VAL A 209 -29.52 12.91 -22.14
N TRP A 210 -28.47 12.69 -21.32
CA TRP A 210 -28.51 12.90 -19.87
C TRP A 210 -28.56 14.38 -19.46
N ASN A 211 -28.23 15.31 -20.33
CA ASN A 211 -28.33 16.76 -20.07
C ASN A 211 -29.78 17.19 -19.73
N LYS A 212 -30.78 16.44 -20.22
CA LYS A 212 -32.19 16.71 -20.00
C LYS A 212 -32.80 16.04 -18.76
N LEU A 213 -32.05 15.19 -18.09
CA LEU A 213 -32.50 14.46 -16.91
C LEU A 213 -32.53 15.38 -15.67
N ASP A 214 -33.48 15.12 -14.76
CA ASP A 214 -33.44 15.69 -13.41
C ASP A 214 -32.23 15.15 -12.62
N ASN A 215 -31.95 15.74 -11.44
CA ASN A 215 -30.76 15.38 -10.68
C ASN A 215 -30.75 13.92 -10.20
N LYS A 216 -31.91 13.37 -9.79
CA LYS A 216 -32.00 11.97 -9.33
C LYS A 216 -31.72 11.03 -10.52
N SER A 217 -32.45 11.19 -11.62
CA SER A 217 -32.29 10.39 -12.82
C SER A 217 -30.88 10.50 -13.41
N PHE A 218 -30.25 11.67 -13.33
CA PHE A 218 -28.86 11.87 -13.76
C PHE A 218 -27.89 11.07 -12.88
N LEU A 219 -28.05 11.11 -11.55
CA LEU A 219 -27.23 10.31 -10.63
C LEU A 219 -27.47 8.81 -10.77
N GLU A 220 -28.69 8.37 -11.10
CA GLU A 220 -28.97 6.96 -11.42
C GLU A 220 -28.15 6.48 -12.63
N GLN A 221 -28.06 7.29 -13.68
CA GLN A 221 -27.24 6.95 -14.86
C GLN A 221 -25.74 6.87 -14.54
N LEU A 222 -25.26 7.66 -13.59
CA LEU A 222 -23.88 7.67 -13.14
C LEU A 222 -23.58 6.58 -12.10
N GLY A 223 -24.62 5.91 -11.54
CA GLY A 223 -24.48 4.97 -10.46
C GLY A 223 -24.37 5.62 -9.06
N GLY A 224 -24.69 6.93 -8.96
CA GLY A 224 -24.69 7.67 -7.69
C GLY A 224 -25.98 7.54 -6.89
N TYR A 225 -27.06 7.10 -7.53
CA TYR A 225 -28.33 6.72 -6.92
C TYR A 225 -28.78 5.41 -7.54
N ARG A 226 -29.39 4.52 -6.74
CA ARG A 226 -29.78 3.19 -7.22
C ARG A 226 -31.08 2.72 -6.57
N THR A 227 -31.85 1.92 -7.32
CA THR A 227 -32.95 1.10 -6.81
C THR A 227 -32.57 -0.37 -6.92
N ASP A 228 -32.52 -1.11 -5.81
CA ASP A 228 -32.34 -2.56 -5.85
C ASP A 228 -33.67 -3.21 -6.29
N ARG A 229 -33.63 -3.86 -7.45
CA ARG A 229 -34.83 -4.49 -8.04
C ARG A 229 -35.28 -5.76 -7.33
N ARG A 230 -34.48 -6.30 -6.41
CA ARG A 230 -34.80 -7.53 -5.68
C ARG A 230 -35.71 -7.26 -4.50
N ASP A 231 -35.51 -6.15 -3.80
CA ASP A 231 -36.24 -5.80 -2.58
C ASP A 231 -36.90 -4.42 -2.63
N GLY A 232 -36.66 -3.64 -3.68
CA GLY A 232 -37.26 -2.32 -3.89
C GLY A 232 -36.61 -1.20 -3.08
N ARG A 233 -35.50 -1.45 -2.36
CA ARG A 233 -34.75 -0.41 -1.67
C ARG A 233 -34.15 0.56 -2.67
N GLU A 234 -34.25 1.85 -2.38
CA GLU A 234 -33.63 2.89 -3.17
C GLU A 234 -32.90 3.89 -2.28
N GLY A 235 -31.83 4.50 -2.78
CA GLY A 235 -31.06 5.48 -2.03
C GLY A 235 -29.79 5.89 -2.76
N LEU A 236 -29.05 6.78 -2.11
CA LEU A 236 -27.70 7.12 -2.56
C LEU A 236 -26.80 5.90 -2.48
N THR A 237 -25.95 5.74 -3.46
CA THR A 237 -24.85 4.80 -3.37
C THR A 237 -23.67 5.42 -2.62
N MET A 238 -22.71 4.60 -2.20
CA MET A 238 -21.46 5.08 -1.65
C MET A 238 -20.76 6.05 -2.61
N ALA A 239 -20.75 5.76 -3.92
CA ALA A 239 -20.23 6.67 -4.93
C ALA A 239 -20.94 8.02 -4.94
N GLY A 240 -22.26 8.01 -4.90
CA GLY A 240 -23.08 9.24 -4.92
C GLY A 240 -22.80 10.13 -3.72
N LEU A 241 -22.79 9.55 -2.53
CA LEU A 241 -22.53 10.28 -1.29
C LEU A 241 -21.10 10.81 -1.24
N LEU A 242 -20.09 9.98 -1.51
CA LEU A 242 -18.68 10.38 -1.47
C LEU A 242 -18.34 11.44 -2.53
N MET A 243 -18.92 11.36 -3.73
CA MET A 243 -18.62 12.31 -4.81
C MET A 243 -19.36 13.64 -4.66
N PHE A 244 -20.60 13.64 -4.17
CA PHE A 244 -21.48 14.80 -4.24
C PHE A 244 -22.17 15.13 -2.92
N GLY A 245 -21.94 14.39 -1.86
CA GLY A 245 -22.62 14.57 -0.58
C GLY A 245 -22.22 15.84 0.15
N LYS A 246 -23.10 16.26 1.05
CA LYS A 246 -22.77 17.26 2.07
C LYS A 246 -21.77 16.67 3.07
N GLY A 247 -20.96 17.51 3.66
CA GLY A 247 -19.88 17.07 4.55
C GLY A 247 -20.36 16.37 5.82
N LEU A 248 -21.53 16.75 6.39
CA LEU A 248 -22.05 16.10 7.58
C LEU A 248 -22.51 14.64 7.30
N PRO A 249 -23.36 14.35 6.29
CA PRO A 249 -23.66 13.00 5.88
C PRO A 249 -22.43 12.13 5.60
N ILE A 250 -21.45 12.66 4.87
CA ILE A 250 -20.19 11.94 4.60
C ILE A 250 -19.48 11.57 5.91
N ARG A 251 -19.32 12.50 6.84
CA ARG A 251 -18.66 12.22 8.13
C ARG A 251 -19.48 11.30 9.04
N THR A 252 -20.78 11.23 8.84
CA THR A 252 -21.63 10.30 9.58
C THR A 252 -21.38 8.86 9.13
N GLU A 253 -21.32 8.63 7.82
CA GLU A 253 -21.14 7.29 7.25
C GLU A 253 -19.66 6.89 7.17
N PHE A 254 -18.81 7.82 6.78
CA PHE A 254 -17.35 7.61 6.59
C PHE A 254 -16.56 8.45 7.59
N SER A 255 -16.75 8.19 8.89
CA SER A 255 -16.15 8.97 9.99
C SER A 255 -14.62 9.01 9.94
N ASN A 256 -14.00 7.99 9.35
CA ASN A 256 -12.55 7.84 9.24
C ASN A 256 -11.96 8.41 7.94
N LEU A 257 -12.81 8.94 7.05
CA LEU A 257 -12.33 9.55 5.81
C LEU A 257 -11.61 10.86 6.08
N PHE A 258 -10.34 10.89 5.71
CA PHE A 258 -9.50 12.08 5.81
C PHE A 258 -8.84 12.38 4.46
N MET A 259 -9.00 13.62 3.97
CA MET A 259 -8.41 14.09 2.72
C MET A 259 -7.43 15.21 3.01
N ASP A 260 -6.19 15.07 2.53
CA ASP A 260 -5.10 16.02 2.81
C ASP A 260 -4.19 16.18 1.58
N TYR A 261 -4.11 17.40 1.08
CA TYR A 261 -3.11 17.84 0.12
C TYR A 261 -2.13 18.78 0.80
N ARG A 262 -0.85 18.57 0.61
CA ARG A 262 0.23 19.42 1.09
C ARG A 262 1.20 19.74 -0.03
N SER A 263 1.58 21.01 -0.12
CA SER A 263 2.74 21.44 -0.88
C SER A 263 3.92 21.64 0.08
N GLU A 264 4.99 20.92 -0.19
CA GLU A 264 6.27 20.97 0.53
C GLU A 264 7.37 21.47 -0.42
N VAL A 265 7.05 22.42 -1.29
CA VAL A 265 7.98 22.99 -2.28
C VAL A 265 8.92 23.97 -1.60
N VAL A 266 8.43 24.77 -0.66
CA VAL A 266 9.22 25.70 0.14
C VAL A 266 9.08 25.32 1.61
N VAL A 267 10.00 24.49 2.11
CA VAL A 267 10.06 24.06 3.50
C VAL A 267 11.23 24.70 4.21
N THR A 268 11.00 25.23 5.41
CA THR A 268 12.03 25.79 6.33
C THR A 268 11.87 25.16 7.70
N ASP A 269 12.78 25.42 8.63
CA ASP A 269 12.67 24.92 10.02
C ASP A 269 11.35 25.32 10.69
N ASP A 270 10.77 26.47 10.29
CA ASP A 270 9.53 27.02 10.83
C ASP A 270 8.30 26.71 9.97
N VAL A 271 8.48 26.32 8.69
CA VAL A 271 7.39 26.11 7.71
C VAL A 271 7.41 24.66 7.24
N ARG A 272 6.42 23.88 7.70
CA ARG A 272 6.29 22.45 7.35
C ARG A 272 5.67 22.24 5.96
N TRP A 273 4.88 23.15 5.47
CA TRP A 273 4.24 23.17 4.14
C TRP A 273 3.95 24.61 3.72
N ASP A 274 4.09 24.90 2.46
CA ASP A 274 3.80 26.22 1.86
C ASP A 274 2.34 26.36 1.43
N ASP A 275 1.64 25.27 1.17
CA ASP A 275 0.19 25.23 0.89
C ASP A 275 -0.43 23.94 1.39
N ARG A 276 -1.71 24.01 1.80
CA ARG A 276 -2.46 22.85 2.28
C ARG A 276 -3.94 22.97 1.97
N ILE A 277 -4.54 21.85 1.55
CA ILE A 277 -5.99 21.69 1.46
C ILE A 277 -6.40 20.49 2.29
N THR A 278 -7.15 20.75 3.34
CA THR A 278 -7.87 19.77 4.14
C THR A 278 -9.22 20.35 4.52
N TYR A 279 -10.12 19.52 5.04
CA TYR A 279 -11.42 20.02 5.46
C TYR A 279 -11.28 20.98 6.65
N ASP A 280 -11.81 22.19 6.47
CA ASP A 280 -11.78 23.29 7.44
C ASP A 280 -13.18 23.87 7.75
N GLY A 281 -14.24 23.25 7.20
CA GLY A 281 -15.62 23.71 7.36
C GLY A 281 -16.07 24.77 6.34
N THR A 282 -15.20 25.26 5.47
CA THR A 282 -15.53 26.27 4.45
C THR A 282 -16.09 25.69 3.16
N TRP A 283 -16.05 24.38 2.99
CA TRP A 283 -16.50 23.65 1.79
C TRP A 283 -17.08 22.28 2.16
N GLU A 284 -17.93 21.73 1.31
CA GLU A 284 -18.46 20.39 1.51
C GLU A 284 -17.39 19.32 1.22
N ASN A 285 -17.17 18.45 2.21
CA ASN A 285 -16.06 17.49 2.27
C ASN A 285 -16.31 16.27 1.37
N ASN A 286 -16.61 16.50 0.08
CA ASN A 286 -16.77 15.45 -0.91
C ASN A 286 -15.57 15.34 -1.85
N LEU A 287 -15.43 14.21 -2.51
CA LEU A 287 -14.29 13.91 -3.39
C LEU A 287 -14.22 14.82 -4.60
N PHE A 288 -15.37 15.22 -5.17
CA PHE A 288 -15.38 16.10 -6.33
C PHE A 288 -14.87 17.50 -5.98
N ASN A 289 -15.27 18.05 -4.84
CA ASN A 289 -14.75 19.32 -4.35
C ASN A 289 -13.26 19.23 -4.01
N PHE A 290 -12.83 18.15 -3.36
CA PHE A 290 -11.41 17.94 -3.08
C PHE A 290 -10.60 17.88 -4.38
N PHE A 291 -11.05 17.08 -5.36
CA PHE A 291 -10.40 16.96 -6.66
C PHE A 291 -10.30 18.29 -7.40
N THR A 292 -11.38 19.05 -7.46
CA THR A 292 -11.42 20.33 -8.20
C THR A 292 -10.62 21.43 -7.51
N LYS A 293 -10.51 21.43 -6.18
CA LYS A 293 -9.70 22.39 -5.40
C LYS A 293 -8.19 22.08 -5.47
N VAL A 294 -7.82 20.79 -5.41
CA VAL A 294 -6.41 20.34 -5.38
C VAL A 294 -5.76 20.39 -6.75
N THR A 295 -6.48 19.97 -7.80
CA THR A 295 -5.90 19.85 -9.16
C THR A 295 -5.22 21.14 -9.66
N PRO A 296 -5.83 22.34 -9.59
CA PRO A 296 -5.16 23.57 -10.02
C PRO A 296 -3.88 23.88 -9.25
N LYS A 297 -3.87 23.66 -7.92
CA LYS A 297 -2.70 23.92 -7.06
C LYS A 297 -1.59 22.92 -7.31
N MET A 298 -1.94 21.66 -7.49
CA MET A 298 -1.00 20.60 -7.82
C MET A 298 -0.26 20.87 -9.14
N LEU A 299 -0.97 21.41 -10.14
CA LEU A 299 -0.46 21.60 -11.51
C LEU A 299 0.11 23.02 -11.75
N ALA A 300 0.00 23.95 -10.80
CA ALA A 300 0.29 25.38 -11.00
C ALA A 300 1.73 25.65 -11.50
N ASP A 301 2.74 24.97 -10.94
CA ASP A 301 4.16 25.26 -11.18
C ASP A 301 4.78 24.39 -12.27
N LEU A 302 3.98 23.52 -12.90
CA LEU A 302 4.47 22.67 -13.97
C LEU A 302 4.72 23.49 -15.25
N LYS A 303 5.85 23.24 -15.91
CA LYS A 303 6.20 23.92 -17.15
C LYS A 303 5.12 23.74 -18.20
N LYS A 304 4.60 24.85 -18.74
CA LYS A 304 3.59 24.90 -19.81
C LYS A 304 4.27 25.38 -21.10
N PRO A 305 4.82 24.49 -21.94
CA PRO A 305 5.41 24.90 -23.19
C PRO A 305 4.32 25.49 -24.11
N PHE A 306 4.66 26.57 -24.82
CA PHE A 306 3.75 27.17 -25.78
C PHE A 306 3.54 26.19 -26.95
N ARG A 307 2.35 25.62 -27.07
CA ARG A 307 1.92 24.77 -28.17
C ARG A 307 0.58 25.24 -28.69
N LEU A 308 0.40 25.21 -30.00
CA LEU A 308 -0.86 25.52 -30.68
C LEU A 308 -1.43 24.26 -31.32
N ALA A 309 -2.74 24.02 -31.14
CA ALA A 309 -3.53 23.13 -31.95
C ALA A 309 -4.43 23.99 -32.83
N GLY A 310 -4.04 24.24 -34.09
CA GLY A 310 -4.65 25.24 -34.91
C GLY A 310 -4.45 26.66 -34.33
N ILE A 311 -5.55 27.33 -33.99
CA ILE A 311 -5.54 28.68 -33.37
C ILE A 311 -5.62 28.62 -31.80
N GLN A 312 -5.90 27.43 -31.25
CA GLN A 312 -6.04 27.29 -29.79
C GLN A 312 -4.72 26.92 -29.13
N ARG A 313 -4.42 27.61 -28.05
CA ARG A 313 -3.28 27.27 -27.18
C ARG A 313 -3.57 26.00 -26.39
N ILE A 314 -2.65 25.04 -26.44
CA ILE A 314 -2.70 23.86 -25.57
C ILE A 314 -1.90 24.19 -24.31
N ASP A 315 -2.58 24.41 -23.21
CA ASP A 315 -1.98 24.70 -21.91
C ASP A 315 -1.66 23.42 -21.10
N GLU A 316 -2.07 22.26 -21.61
CA GLU A 316 -1.95 20.99 -20.90
C GLU A 316 -0.93 20.07 -21.61
N THR A 317 0.10 19.65 -20.86
CA THR A 317 1.11 18.70 -21.33
C THR A 317 0.73 17.27 -20.95
N SER A 318 1.43 16.27 -21.53
CA SER A 318 1.32 14.87 -21.11
C SER A 318 1.58 14.68 -19.62
N VAL A 319 2.54 15.43 -19.05
CA VAL A 319 2.85 15.39 -17.60
C VAL A 319 1.65 15.85 -16.75
N HIS A 320 0.95 16.92 -17.15
CA HIS A 320 -0.27 17.36 -16.46
C HIS A 320 -1.35 16.28 -16.44
N LYS A 321 -1.52 15.59 -17.58
CA LYS A 321 -2.48 14.48 -17.70
C LYS A 321 -2.06 13.29 -16.82
N ALA A 322 -0.79 12.92 -16.80
CA ALA A 322 -0.28 11.82 -16.00
C ALA A 322 -0.43 12.06 -14.49
N ILE A 323 -0.15 13.28 -14.02
CA ILE A 323 -0.32 13.64 -12.60
C ILE A 323 -1.81 13.63 -12.21
N ARG A 324 -2.69 14.13 -13.08
CA ARG A 324 -4.14 14.05 -12.84
C ARG A 324 -4.64 12.60 -12.87
N GLU A 325 -4.13 11.76 -13.78
CA GLU A 325 -4.44 10.33 -13.81
C GLU A 325 -4.00 9.62 -12.51
N ALA A 326 -2.84 9.99 -11.95
CA ALA A 326 -2.39 9.48 -10.65
C ALA A 326 -3.38 9.85 -9.52
N PHE A 327 -3.92 11.07 -9.55
CA PHE A 327 -4.93 11.51 -8.59
C PHE A 327 -6.25 10.75 -8.75
N VAL A 328 -6.71 10.56 -9.99
CA VAL A 328 -7.89 9.71 -10.29
C VAL A 328 -7.67 8.30 -9.77
N ASN A 329 -6.50 7.69 -10.04
CA ASN A 329 -6.17 6.35 -9.57
C ASN A 329 -6.18 6.25 -8.03
N MET A 330 -5.69 7.26 -7.32
CA MET A 330 -5.78 7.33 -5.87
C MET A 330 -7.24 7.24 -5.39
N ILE A 331 -8.18 7.97 -6.03
CA ILE A 331 -9.60 7.96 -5.67
C ILE A 331 -10.26 6.62 -6.00
N ILE A 332 -10.07 6.11 -7.22
CA ILE A 332 -10.82 4.93 -7.69
C ILE A 332 -10.31 3.60 -7.12
N HIS A 333 -9.10 3.57 -6.56
CA HIS A 333 -8.51 2.39 -5.93
C HIS A 333 -8.57 2.41 -4.41
N ALA A 334 -8.99 3.51 -3.78
CA ALA A 334 -9.12 3.63 -2.33
C ALA A 334 -10.18 2.68 -1.76
N ASP A 335 -9.90 2.08 -0.61
CA ASP A 335 -10.88 1.37 0.21
C ASP A 335 -11.43 2.33 1.27
N TYR A 336 -12.59 2.90 1.00
CA TYR A 336 -13.26 3.88 1.87
C TYR A 336 -13.92 3.24 3.11
N LEU A 337 -13.98 1.90 3.18
CA LEU A 337 -14.56 1.14 4.28
C LEU A 337 -13.51 0.67 5.30
N MET A 338 -12.25 1.10 5.12
CA MET A 338 -11.19 0.83 6.10
C MET A 338 -11.36 1.67 7.36
N ASP A 339 -10.84 1.17 8.48
CA ASP A 339 -10.78 1.86 9.77
C ASP A 339 -9.91 3.12 9.77
N SER A 340 -9.05 3.28 8.76
CA SER A 340 -8.24 4.47 8.50
C SER A 340 -8.25 4.78 7.01
N ALA A 341 -9.22 5.58 6.56
CA ALA A 341 -9.41 5.95 5.16
C ALA A 341 -8.74 7.31 4.86
N VAL A 342 -7.41 7.32 4.68
CA VAL A 342 -6.63 8.52 4.42
C VAL A 342 -6.26 8.63 2.95
N LEU A 343 -6.77 9.67 2.27
CA LEU A 343 -6.31 10.13 0.96
C LEU A 343 -5.30 11.26 1.14
N LYS A 344 -4.04 11.04 0.78
CA LYS A 344 -2.99 12.03 1.00
C LYS A 344 -2.20 12.30 -0.28
N ILE A 345 -2.02 13.58 -0.61
CA ILE A 345 -1.16 14.01 -1.70
C ILE A 345 -0.08 14.94 -1.13
N ILE A 346 1.17 14.62 -1.41
CA ILE A 346 2.31 15.47 -1.07
C ILE A 346 2.99 15.90 -2.38
N LYS A 347 3.05 17.22 -2.61
CA LYS A 347 3.80 17.83 -3.70
C LYS A 347 5.15 18.31 -3.14
N LYS A 348 6.24 17.87 -3.75
CA LYS A 348 7.62 18.32 -3.47
C LYS A 348 8.19 19.04 -4.70
N PRO A 349 9.35 19.70 -4.61
CA PRO A 349 9.94 20.40 -5.75
C PRO A 349 10.12 19.54 -7.00
N ASP A 350 10.43 18.26 -6.81
CA ASP A 350 10.81 17.30 -7.83
C ASP A 350 9.96 16.02 -7.86
N SER A 351 8.92 15.95 -7.03
CA SER A 351 8.11 14.73 -6.95
C SER A 351 6.69 14.97 -6.42
N PHE A 352 5.84 13.97 -6.69
CA PHE A 352 4.51 13.84 -6.10
C PHE A 352 4.36 12.48 -5.43
N GLU A 353 3.69 12.45 -4.31
CA GLU A 353 3.32 11.23 -3.60
C GLU A 353 1.79 11.18 -3.44
N PHE A 354 1.16 10.11 -3.94
CA PHE A 354 -0.27 9.86 -3.84
C PHE A 354 -0.49 8.63 -2.97
N THR A 355 -1.13 8.78 -1.83
CA THR A 355 -1.40 7.68 -0.90
C THR A 355 -2.90 7.47 -0.75
N ASN A 356 -3.34 6.22 -0.87
CA ASN A 356 -4.72 5.82 -0.63
C ASN A 356 -4.82 4.60 0.29
N PRO A 357 -5.92 4.45 1.05
CA PRO A 357 -6.18 3.29 1.89
C PRO A 357 -6.47 2.04 1.06
N GLY A 358 -6.22 0.88 1.67
CA GLY A 358 -6.44 -0.44 1.07
C GLY A 358 -5.16 -1.04 0.49
N VAL A 359 -5.28 -2.28 0.03
CA VAL A 359 -4.20 -3.05 -0.60
C VAL A 359 -4.42 -3.15 -2.10
N LEU A 360 -3.37 -3.48 -2.85
CA LEU A 360 -3.47 -3.68 -4.30
C LEU A 360 -4.36 -4.90 -4.62
N LYS A 361 -5.31 -4.75 -5.55
CA LYS A 361 -6.14 -5.86 -6.05
C LYS A 361 -5.34 -6.80 -6.94
N LEU A 362 -4.41 -6.27 -7.71
CA LEU A 362 -3.56 -7.02 -8.64
C LEU A 362 -2.13 -7.10 -8.12
N PRO A 363 -1.37 -8.15 -8.49
CA PRO A 363 0.07 -8.20 -8.27
C PRO A 363 0.75 -6.97 -8.88
N ILE A 364 1.78 -6.47 -8.22
CA ILE A 364 2.47 -5.23 -8.64
C ILE A 364 3.08 -5.37 -10.05
N ASP A 365 3.62 -6.54 -10.38
CA ASP A 365 4.21 -6.80 -11.70
C ASP A 365 3.17 -6.74 -12.82
N ASP A 366 1.93 -7.17 -12.56
CA ASP A 366 0.83 -7.07 -13.53
C ASP A 366 0.41 -5.62 -13.74
N ILE A 367 0.45 -4.80 -12.70
CA ILE A 367 0.17 -3.36 -12.79
C ILE A 367 1.23 -2.68 -13.68
N TYR A 368 2.52 -2.98 -13.48
CA TYR A 368 3.60 -2.43 -14.32
C TYR A 368 3.57 -2.95 -15.75
N ARG A 369 3.19 -4.19 -15.95
CA ARG A 369 3.05 -4.79 -17.29
C ARG A 369 1.89 -4.17 -18.05
N GLY A 370 0.85 -3.74 -17.33
CA GLY A 370 -0.37 -3.17 -17.92
C GLY A 370 -1.29 -4.20 -18.58
N GLY A 371 -2.36 -3.70 -19.18
CA GLY A 371 -3.36 -4.54 -19.87
C GLY A 371 -4.53 -4.98 -18.99
N ASN A 372 -4.35 -5.04 -17.67
CA ASN A 372 -5.41 -5.29 -16.70
C ASN A 372 -5.53 -4.11 -15.74
N SER A 373 -6.73 -3.60 -15.59
CA SER A 373 -7.06 -2.61 -14.55
C SER A 373 -8.36 -3.02 -13.88
N LYS A 374 -8.37 -3.03 -12.56
CA LYS A 374 -9.56 -3.33 -11.78
C LYS A 374 -9.70 -2.32 -10.66
N SER A 375 -10.50 -1.29 -10.91
CA SER A 375 -10.83 -0.29 -9.90
C SER A 375 -11.64 -0.93 -8.77
N ARG A 376 -11.47 -0.42 -7.55
CA ARG A 376 -12.33 -0.76 -6.40
C ARG A 376 -13.66 0.01 -6.50
N ASN A 377 -13.61 1.22 -7.09
CA ASN A 377 -14.73 2.15 -7.17
C ASN A 377 -15.10 2.48 -8.65
N PRO A 378 -15.74 1.55 -9.38
CA PRO A 378 -16.01 1.70 -10.81
C PRO A 378 -17.05 2.79 -11.14
N HIS A 379 -18.00 3.09 -10.23
CA HIS A 379 -18.95 4.18 -10.43
C HIS A 379 -18.26 5.54 -10.32
N MET A 380 -17.38 5.75 -9.33
CA MET A 380 -16.56 6.96 -9.23
C MET A 380 -15.64 7.11 -10.45
N GLN A 381 -15.07 6.00 -10.94
CA GLN A 381 -14.28 6.01 -12.18
C GLN A 381 -15.13 6.50 -13.37
N THR A 382 -16.36 6.02 -13.48
CA THR A 382 -17.30 6.47 -14.50
C THR A 382 -17.61 7.96 -14.36
N MET A 383 -17.91 8.44 -13.14
CA MET A 383 -18.18 9.85 -12.87
C MET A 383 -17.01 10.74 -13.28
N LEU A 384 -15.78 10.41 -12.88
CA LEU A 384 -14.58 11.19 -13.24
C LEU A 384 -14.30 11.16 -14.73
N ARG A 385 -14.47 10.01 -15.39
CA ARG A 385 -14.31 9.87 -16.85
C ARG A 385 -15.33 10.70 -17.64
N MET A 386 -16.59 10.74 -17.23
CA MET A 386 -17.65 11.48 -17.93
C MET A 386 -17.41 12.99 -17.95
N VAL A 387 -16.67 13.52 -17.00
CA VAL A 387 -16.23 14.93 -16.99
C VAL A 387 -14.78 15.09 -17.47
N GLY A 388 -14.14 14.01 -17.97
CA GLY A 388 -12.84 14.03 -18.64
C GLY A 388 -11.65 14.13 -17.72
N PHE A 389 -11.78 13.66 -16.49
CA PHE A 389 -10.69 13.66 -15.54
C PHE A 389 -9.92 12.32 -15.50
N GLY A 390 -10.39 11.29 -16.16
CA GLY A 390 -9.70 10.00 -16.32
C GLY A 390 -9.78 9.51 -17.76
N ASP A 391 -8.81 8.71 -18.16
CA ASP A 391 -8.77 8.05 -19.47
C ASP A 391 -9.57 6.73 -19.48
N ASN A 392 -9.68 6.12 -20.67
CA ASN A 392 -10.36 4.83 -20.83
C ASN A 392 -9.64 3.70 -20.10
N ALA A 393 -10.41 2.74 -19.62
CA ALA A 393 -9.96 1.60 -18.82
C ALA A 393 -8.70 0.90 -19.38
N GLY A 394 -7.68 0.75 -18.53
CA GLY A 394 -6.48 -0.04 -18.79
C GLY A 394 -5.25 0.73 -19.29
N SER A 395 -5.36 2.01 -19.65
CA SER A 395 -4.23 2.83 -20.11
C SER A 395 -3.59 3.71 -19.02
N GLY A 396 -4.22 3.87 -17.86
CA GLY A 396 -3.85 4.84 -16.82
C GLY A 396 -2.40 4.74 -16.36
N PHE A 397 -2.04 3.68 -15.62
CA PHE A 397 -0.70 3.54 -15.08
C PHE A 397 0.37 3.31 -16.16
N PRO A 398 0.16 2.49 -17.22
CA PRO A 398 1.10 2.39 -18.34
C PRO A 398 1.36 3.72 -19.04
N SER A 399 0.35 4.60 -19.18
CA SER A 399 0.54 5.94 -19.74
C SER A 399 1.42 6.82 -18.85
N ILE A 400 1.26 6.73 -17.53
CA ILE A 400 2.16 7.42 -16.58
C ILE A 400 3.59 6.94 -16.76
N LEU A 401 3.82 5.62 -16.84
CA LEU A 401 5.14 5.02 -17.05
C LEU A 401 5.79 5.51 -18.36
N ALA A 402 5.03 5.50 -19.45
CA ALA A 402 5.53 5.96 -20.75
C ALA A 402 5.94 7.44 -20.71
N ILE A 403 5.11 8.31 -20.12
CA ILE A 403 5.40 9.74 -20.01
C ILE A 403 6.63 10.01 -19.16
N TRP A 404 6.83 9.30 -18.05
CA TRP A 404 8.02 9.42 -17.20
C TRP A 404 9.29 8.96 -17.93
N ASN A 405 9.21 7.83 -18.63
CA ASN A 405 10.30 7.32 -19.47
C ASN A 405 10.67 8.31 -20.59
N ASP A 406 9.70 8.87 -21.30
CA ASP A 406 9.92 9.83 -22.37
C ASP A 406 10.61 11.12 -21.90
N ASN A 407 10.45 11.48 -20.62
CA ASN A 407 11.13 12.62 -20.00
C ASN A 407 12.49 12.25 -19.38
N GLY A 408 12.92 10.99 -19.43
CA GLY A 408 14.16 10.51 -18.83
C GLY A 408 14.16 10.54 -17.29
N TRP A 409 12.99 10.54 -16.66
CA TRP A 409 12.85 10.60 -15.21
C TRP A 409 12.87 9.20 -14.58
N ALA A 410 13.12 9.19 -13.28
CA ALA A 410 13.09 7.96 -12.51
C ALA A 410 11.72 7.28 -12.61
N ILE A 411 11.73 5.95 -12.77
CA ILE A 411 10.51 5.15 -12.95
C ILE A 411 9.55 5.40 -11.77
N PRO A 412 8.26 5.69 -12.04
CA PRO A 412 7.22 5.79 -11.02
C PRO A 412 7.23 4.60 -10.07
N ARG A 413 7.22 4.87 -8.76
CA ARG A 413 7.32 3.83 -7.74
C ARG A 413 5.97 3.64 -7.05
N LEU A 414 5.41 2.44 -7.20
CA LEU A 414 4.22 1.99 -6.48
C LEU A 414 4.66 1.11 -5.31
N THR A 415 4.22 1.44 -4.10
CA THR A 415 4.54 0.68 -2.88
C THR A 415 3.27 0.35 -2.12
N GLU A 416 3.22 -0.84 -1.55
CA GLU A 416 2.14 -1.31 -0.69
C GLU A 416 2.70 -1.49 0.72
N ASP A 417 2.11 -0.81 1.68
CA ASP A 417 2.38 -0.98 3.10
C ASP A 417 1.28 -1.86 3.71
N THR A 418 1.63 -3.10 4.00
CA THR A 418 0.70 -4.10 4.53
C THR A 418 0.45 -3.94 6.04
N GLN A 419 1.22 -3.13 6.75
CA GLN A 419 0.99 -2.80 8.16
C GLN A 419 -0.05 -1.68 8.28
N LEU A 420 0.11 -0.65 7.47
CA LEU A 420 -0.81 0.49 7.43
C LEU A 420 -1.98 0.30 6.48
N ASN A 421 -2.01 -0.82 5.74
CA ASN A 421 -3.01 -1.10 4.70
C ASN A 421 -3.20 0.08 3.74
N GLN A 422 -2.09 0.56 3.18
CA GLN A 422 -2.11 1.70 2.26
C GLN A 422 -1.19 1.49 1.06
N VAL A 423 -1.55 2.13 -0.04
CA VAL A 423 -0.76 2.13 -1.27
C VAL A 423 -0.28 3.54 -1.54
N THR A 424 1.00 3.69 -1.90
CA THR A 424 1.59 4.98 -2.26
C THR A 424 2.22 4.90 -3.66
N LEU A 425 1.80 5.80 -4.54
CA LEU A 425 2.43 6.06 -5.82
C LEU A 425 3.31 7.30 -5.71
N LYS A 426 4.62 7.12 -5.93
CA LYS A 426 5.59 8.20 -6.00
C LYS A 426 6.00 8.46 -7.46
N LEU A 427 5.84 9.70 -7.89
CA LEU A 427 6.22 10.21 -9.21
C LEU A 427 7.39 11.17 -9.06
N THR A 428 8.60 10.74 -9.41
CA THR A 428 9.82 11.56 -9.29
C THR A 428 10.20 12.14 -10.65
N MET A 429 10.41 13.47 -10.73
CA MET A 429 10.64 14.24 -11.96
C MET A 429 12.13 14.62 -12.17
N ILE A 430 13.02 13.80 -11.67
CA ILE A 430 14.48 13.88 -11.91
C ILE A 430 14.98 12.55 -12.43
N SER A 431 16.19 12.53 -13.00
CA SER A 431 16.80 11.31 -13.54
C SER A 431 17.15 10.31 -12.42
N ILE A 432 17.31 9.05 -12.78
CA ILE A 432 17.72 8.01 -11.83
C ILE A 432 19.11 8.28 -11.24
N ASP A 433 20.00 8.89 -12.01
CA ASP A 433 21.35 9.22 -11.56
C ASP A 433 21.33 10.33 -10.50
N GLU A 434 20.46 11.33 -10.67
CA GLU A 434 20.23 12.38 -9.66
C GLU A 434 19.60 11.78 -8.38
N VAL A 435 18.63 10.88 -8.50
CA VAL A 435 18.04 10.18 -7.34
C VAL A 435 19.11 9.41 -6.56
N ASN A 436 19.97 8.66 -7.26
CA ASN A 436 21.04 7.90 -6.64
C ASN A 436 22.08 8.81 -5.96
N ALA A 437 22.38 9.96 -6.57
CA ALA A 437 23.29 10.94 -5.99
C ALA A 437 22.73 11.52 -4.66
N PHE A 438 21.42 11.83 -4.60
CA PHE A 438 20.76 12.31 -3.38
C PHE A 438 20.77 11.23 -2.27
N ASN A 439 20.44 9.98 -2.60
CA ASN A 439 20.42 8.89 -1.62
C ASN A 439 21.80 8.63 -1.01
N ASN A 440 22.87 8.75 -1.81
CA ASN A 440 24.26 8.61 -1.33
C ASN A 440 24.69 9.76 -0.43
N LEU A 441 24.17 10.97 -0.64
CA LEU A 441 24.45 12.12 0.22
C LEU A 441 23.73 12.02 1.58
N ASP A 442 22.52 11.47 1.62
CA ASP A 442 21.76 11.30 2.87
C ASP A 442 22.31 10.15 3.72
N SER A 443 22.72 9.03 3.12
CA SER A 443 23.38 7.94 3.85
C SER A 443 24.68 8.41 4.50
N ASN A 444 25.49 9.22 3.81
CA ASN A 444 26.69 9.82 4.39
C ASN A 444 26.42 10.81 5.51
N LYS A 445 25.26 11.50 5.51
CA LYS A 445 24.84 12.40 6.60
C LYS A 445 24.34 11.64 7.82
N GLU A 446 23.67 10.52 7.63
CA GLU A 446 23.25 9.64 8.73
C GLU A 446 24.43 8.95 9.38
N GLU A 447 25.38 8.42 8.62
CA GLU A 447 26.63 7.87 9.16
C GLU A 447 27.46 8.92 9.92
N SER A 448 27.51 10.16 9.44
CA SER A 448 28.18 11.27 10.12
C SER A 448 27.48 11.69 11.40
N LYS A 449 26.15 11.63 11.48
CA LYS A 449 25.39 11.87 12.71
C LYS A 449 25.57 10.74 13.74
N TRP A 450 25.61 9.49 13.27
CA TRP A 450 25.87 8.32 14.10
C TRP A 450 27.30 8.33 14.69
N SER A 451 28.30 8.66 13.86
CA SER A 451 29.68 8.79 14.30
C SER A 451 29.88 9.93 15.30
N ASN A 452 29.17 11.05 15.13
CA ASN A 452 29.20 12.18 16.05
C ASN A 452 28.42 11.94 17.35
N SER A 453 27.33 11.16 17.32
CA SER A 453 26.62 10.74 18.56
C SER A 453 27.45 9.73 19.37
N ASN A 454 28.12 8.78 18.74
CA ASN A 454 29.01 7.84 19.41
C ASN A 454 30.23 8.54 20.00
N ARG A 455 30.84 9.53 19.33
CA ARG A 455 31.91 10.35 19.91
C ARG A 455 31.45 11.19 21.09
N ARG A 456 30.18 11.63 21.10
CA ARG A 456 29.60 12.36 22.25
C ARG A 456 29.35 11.44 23.45
N VAL A 457 28.91 10.21 23.19
CA VAL A 457 28.69 9.19 24.25
C VAL A 457 30.04 8.76 24.85
N GLU A 458 31.08 8.51 24.01
CA GLU A 458 32.42 8.22 24.50
C GLU A 458 33.03 9.35 25.34
N LYS A 459 32.82 10.62 24.91
CA LYS A 459 33.30 11.79 25.64
C LYS A 459 32.58 12.01 26.96
N VAL A 460 31.28 11.71 27.04
CA VAL A 460 30.49 11.78 28.28
C VAL A 460 30.92 10.66 29.26
N ILE A 461 31.26 9.47 28.76
CA ILE A 461 31.75 8.36 29.61
C ILE A 461 33.16 8.66 30.10
N ILE A 462 34.03 9.31 29.36
CA ILE A 462 35.37 9.71 29.79
C ILE A 462 35.28 10.82 30.87
N ASP A 463 34.42 11.82 30.67
CA ASP A 463 34.23 12.90 31.66
C ASP A 463 33.57 12.43 32.98
N GLN A 464 32.77 11.34 32.97
CA GLN A 464 32.21 10.73 34.16
C GLN A 464 33.24 9.85 34.94
N ASN A 465 34.14 9.21 34.23
CA ASN A 465 35.22 8.42 34.86
C ASN A 465 36.30 9.32 35.49
N ASP A 466 36.48 10.56 35.01
CA ASP A 466 37.38 11.55 35.62
C ASP A 466 36.78 12.22 36.89
N LEU A 467 35.44 12.21 37.06
CA LEU A 467 34.74 12.74 38.22
C LEU A 467 34.65 11.76 39.39
N ASP A 468 34.76 10.44 39.16
CA ASP A 468 34.71 9.43 40.19
C ASP A 468 36.08 9.16 40.86
N ASN A 469 37.19 9.72 40.36
CA ASN A 469 38.55 9.55 40.92
C ASN A 469 38.99 10.66 41.90
N ASP A 470 38.18 11.72 42.12
CA ASP A 470 38.54 12.84 43.03
C ASP A 470 37.80 12.81 44.39
N GLN A 471 37.11 11.71 44.76
CA GLN A 471 36.40 11.57 46.04
C GLN A 471 36.92 10.48 46.99
N GLU A 472 38.20 10.20 47.00
CA GLU A 472 38.83 9.48 48.13
C GLU A 472 39.99 10.28 48.66
N ASN A 473 39.74 11.23 49.60
CA ASN A 473 40.63 11.67 50.68
C ASN A 473 40.07 12.91 51.39
N ASP A 474 39.27 12.72 52.43
CA ASP A 474 39.27 13.56 53.61
C ASP A 474 38.62 12.83 54.80
N PRO A 475 39.34 12.61 55.90
CA PRO A 475 38.81 11.97 57.10
C PRO A 475 38.45 13.04 58.13
N GLY A 476 37.18 13.00 58.59
CA GLY A 476 36.91 13.45 59.95
C GLY A 476 35.92 14.58 60.13
N ARG A 477 34.76 14.30 60.68
CA ARG A 477 34.24 14.76 61.94
C ARG A 477 32.82 14.26 62.26
N ALA A 478 32.66 13.90 63.50
CA ALA A 478 31.54 13.27 64.13
C ALA A 478 30.39 14.21 64.56
N SER A 479 29.23 13.51 64.82
CA SER A 479 28.15 13.83 65.80
C SER A 479 27.21 15.02 65.48
N ASP A 480 25.90 14.92 65.51
CA ASP A 480 24.96 14.58 66.56
C ASP A 480 23.49 14.74 66.09
N ASN A 481 22.75 13.70 66.40
CA ASN A 481 21.41 13.68 67.04
C ASN A 481 20.29 14.70 66.69
N LYS A 482 19.13 14.13 66.37
CA LYS A 482 17.79 14.24 67.01
C LYS A 482 16.61 14.52 66.08
N SER A 483 15.76 13.53 66.14
CA SER A 483 14.30 13.57 66.45
C SER A 483 13.29 14.05 65.39
N GLU A 484 12.49 13.07 65.03
CA GLU A 484 11.07 13.14 64.61
C GLU A 484 10.18 13.91 65.65
N PRO A 485 8.86 14.20 65.44
CA PRO A 485 7.87 13.43 64.67
C PRO A 485 6.69 14.26 64.01
N ASP A 486 5.91 13.47 63.23
CA ASP A 486 4.41 13.48 63.05
C ASP A 486 3.66 14.75 62.66
N ASN A 487 2.91 14.66 61.59
CA ASN A 487 1.43 14.46 61.55
C ASN A 487 0.84 14.82 60.18
N ASP A 488 0.13 13.86 59.64
CA ASP A 488 -1.07 13.97 58.77
C ASP A 488 -2.23 14.63 59.58
N PRO A 489 -3.42 14.94 59.02
CA PRO A 489 -3.98 14.87 57.64
C PRO A 489 -4.85 16.10 57.26
N GLU A 490 -5.16 16.25 55.98
CA GLU A 490 -6.57 16.35 55.46
C GLU A 490 -6.52 16.32 53.94
#